data_9cc3a1f4d5010d8ca3a1d6c2431cf4b7
#
_entry.id   9cc3a1f4d5010d8ca3a1d6c2431cf4b7
#
_cell.length_a   1.000
_cell.length_b   1.000
_cell.length_c   1.000
_cell.angle_alpha   90.00
_cell.angle_beta   90.00
_cell.angle_gamma   90.00
#
_symmetry.space_group_name_H-M   'P 1'
#
loop_
_entity.id
_entity.type
_entity.pdbx_description
1 polymer ?
#
loop_
_entity_poly.entity_id
_entity_poly.type
_entity_poly.pdbx_seq_one_letter_code
_entity_poly.pdbx_strand_id
1 'polypeptide(L)'
;MPEISRFLGIIVAMFYDDHAPPHFHVRYGEHRAIVAIESSALLAGELPPRVLGLIAEWAALHKVELEEDWRRAGAREVLRPIPPLE
;
A
#
# COMPACT_ATOMS: atom_id res chain seq x y z
N MET A 1 1.43 -4.91 12.61
CA MET A 1 1.40 -4.22 11.33
C MET A 1 0.34 -4.85 10.46
N PRO A 2 -0.74 -4.13 10.13
CA PRO A 2 -1.84 -4.71 9.35
C PRO A 2 -1.47 -4.88 7.88
N GLU A 3 -1.18 -6.11 7.52
CA GLU A 3 -0.90 -6.45 6.13
C GLU A 3 -2.22 -6.50 5.35
N ILE A 4 -2.27 -5.84 4.19
CA ILE A 4 -3.48 -5.82 3.37
C ILE A 4 -3.33 -6.56 2.05
N SER A 5 -2.09 -6.82 1.61
CA SER A 5 -1.85 -7.67 0.44
C SER A 5 -0.42 -8.18 0.46
N ARG A 6 -0.19 -9.27 -0.28
CA ARG A 6 1.15 -9.85 -0.41
C ARG A 6 1.23 -10.58 -1.75
N PHE A 7 2.23 -10.23 -2.55
CA PHE A 7 2.41 -10.86 -3.87
C PHE A 7 3.85 -10.66 -4.34
N LEU A 8 4.40 -11.66 -5.01
CA LEU A 8 5.73 -11.61 -5.63
C LEU A 8 6.84 -11.12 -4.67
N GLY A 9 6.76 -11.50 -3.41
CA GLY A 9 7.71 -11.07 -2.39
C GLY A 9 7.48 -9.68 -1.85
N ILE A 10 6.44 -8.99 -2.30
CA ILE A 10 6.08 -7.64 -1.88
C ILE A 10 5.02 -7.75 -0.79
N ILE A 11 5.19 -7.00 0.30
CA ILE A 11 4.23 -6.93 1.39
C ILE A 11 3.66 -5.52 1.42
N VAL A 12 2.34 -5.40 1.37
CA VAL A 12 1.65 -4.12 1.47
C VAL A 12 0.91 -4.05 2.78
N ALA A 13 1.08 -2.94 3.50
CA ALA A 13 0.48 -2.74 4.82
C ALA A 13 -0.07 -1.33 4.94
N MET A 14 -1.00 -1.17 5.89
CA MET A 14 -1.58 0.14 6.19
C MET A 14 -1.75 0.23 7.70
N PHE A 15 -1.34 1.34 8.29
CA PHE A 15 -1.41 1.51 9.74
C PHE A 15 -2.65 2.28 10.15
N TYR A 16 -3.14 1.99 11.35
CA TYR A 16 -4.27 2.71 11.94
C TYR A 16 -3.84 4.12 12.35
N ASP A 17 -4.76 5.07 12.23
CA ASP A 17 -4.55 6.46 12.66
C ASP A 17 -3.32 7.12 12.07
N ASP A 18 -2.92 6.72 10.87
CA ASP A 18 -1.81 7.36 10.19
C ASP A 18 -2.28 8.72 9.63
N HIS A 19 -1.34 9.63 9.43
CA HIS A 19 -1.69 10.99 9.01
C HIS A 19 -1.62 11.17 7.49
N ALA A 20 -2.43 12.11 7.00
CA ALA A 20 -2.51 12.43 5.57
C ALA A 20 -1.15 12.86 5.02
N PRO A 21 -0.92 12.68 3.71
CA PRO A 21 -1.89 12.22 2.71
C PRO A 21 -2.15 10.72 2.79
N PRO A 22 -3.28 10.25 2.24
CA PRO A 22 -3.57 8.81 2.20
C PRO A 22 -2.46 8.04 1.52
N HIS A 23 -1.95 7.01 2.20
CA HIS A 23 -0.81 6.24 1.72
C HIS A 23 -0.82 4.82 2.25
N PHE A 24 0.02 3.98 1.66
CA PHE A 24 0.26 2.63 2.15
C PHE A 24 1.75 2.37 2.24
N HIS A 25 2.10 1.37 3.03
CA HIS A 25 3.49 1.00 3.25
C HIS A 25 3.82 -0.23 2.43
N VAL A 26 5.04 -0.27 1.89
CA VAL A 26 5.53 -1.39 1.08
C VAL A 26 6.83 -1.88 1.65
N ARG A 27 6.97 -3.21 1.72
CA ARG A 27 8.24 -3.83 2.09
C ARG A 27 8.60 -4.89 1.06
N TYR A 28 9.85 -4.85 0.62
CA TYR A 28 10.40 -5.83 -0.31
C TYR A 28 11.83 -6.11 0.08
N GLY A 29 12.07 -7.29 0.68
CA GLY A 29 13.38 -7.61 1.23
C GLY A 29 13.77 -6.59 2.30
N GLU A 30 14.89 -5.92 2.07
CA GLU A 30 15.37 -4.86 2.98
C GLU A 30 14.85 -3.48 2.60
N HIS A 31 14.15 -3.36 1.47
CA HIS A 31 13.61 -2.09 1.01
C HIS A 31 12.29 -1.78 1.71
N ARG A 32 12.09 -0.50 2.01
CA ARG A 32 10.84 0.00 2.59
C ARG A 32 10.46 1.29 1.90
N ALA A 33 9.17 1.49 1.71
CA ALA A 33 8.69 2.68 1.04
C ALA A 33 7.29 3.05 1.51
N ILE A 34 6.95 4.31 1.32
CA ILE A 34 5.60 4.84 1.54
C ILE A 34 5.13 5.38 0.21
N VAL A 35 3.95 4.94 -0.21
CA VAL A 35 3.42 5.25 -1.54
C VAL A 35 2.05 5.89 -1.40
N ALA A 36 1.84 7.01 -2.09
CA ALA A 36 0.56 7.72 -2.08
C ALA A 36 -0.51 6.90 -2.81
N ILE A 37 -1.70 6.82 -2.22
CA ILE A 37 -2.80 6.07 -2.83
C ILE A 37 -3.26 6.74 -4.13
N GLU A 38 -3.40 8.06 -4.11
CA GLU A 38 -3.98 8.78 -5.24
C GLU A 38 -3.10 8.75 -6.49
N SER A 39 -1.82 8.98 -6.33
CA SER A 39 -0.90 9.15 -7.46
C SER A 39 0.03 7.97 -7.70
N SER A 40 0.12 7.05 -6.73
CA SER A 40 1.14 5.99 -6.71
C SER A 40 2.56 6.56 -6.63
N ALA A 41 2.70 7.81 -6.19
CA ALA A 41 4.01 8.43 -6.05
C ALA A 41 4.72 7.94 -4.81
N LEU A 42 6.03 7.77 -4.90
CA LEU A 42 6.87 7.41 -3.77
C LEU A 42 7.00 8.64 -2.86
N LEU A 43 6.49 8.52 -1.65
CA LEU A 43 6.55 9.61 -0.67
C LEU A 43 7.79 9.52 0.21
N ALA A 44 8.29 8.32 0.47
CA ALA A 44 9.46 8.10 1.30
C ALA A 44 10.04 6.72 1.02
N GLY A 45 11.31 6.53 1.34
CA GLY A 45 11.98 5.25 1.15
C GLY A 45 12.36 5.00 -0.30
N GLU A 46 12.65 3.75 -0.63
CA GLU A 46 13.01 3.38 -2.00
C GLU A 46 12.68 1.91 -2.26
N LEU A 47 12.39 1.63 -3.53
CA LEU A 47 12.13 0.28 -4.02
C LEU A 47 12.84 0.11 -5.36
N PRO A 48 13.24 -1.12 -5.72
CA PRO A 48 13.80 -1.35 -7.07
C PRO A 48 12.78 -0.92 -8.13
N PRO A 49 13.25 -0.41 -9.28
CA PRO A 49 12.33 0.08 -10.33
C PRO A 49 11.26 -0.93 -10.76
N ARG A 50 11.63 -2.21 -10.84
CA ARG A 50 10.66 -3.27 -11.18
C ARG A 50 9.56 -3.36 -10.14
N VAL A 51 9.90 -3.26 -8.87
CA VAL A 51 8.93 -3.33 -7.77
C VAL A 51 8.03 -2.10 -7.77
N LEU A 52 8.60 -0.92 -8.01
CA LEU A 52 7.82 0.31 -8.16
C LEU A 52 6.77 0.17 -9.26
N GLY A 53 7.15 -0.40 -10.41
CA GLY A 53 6.21 -0.63 -11.50
C GLY A 53 5.08 -1.58 -11.13
N LEU A 54 5.41 -2.67 -10.43
CA LEU A 54 4.42 -3.63 -9.99
C LEU A 54 3.44 -3.02 -8.98
N ILE A 55 3.96 -2.23 -8.05
CA ILE A 55 3.15 -1.53 -7.06
C ILE A 55 2.23 -0.50 -7.72
N ALA A 56 2.75 0.26 -8.68
CA ALA A 56 1.94 1.25 -9.39
C ALA A 56 0.79 0.57 -10.15
N GLU A 57 1.06 -0.53 -10.81
CA GLU A 57 0.04 -1.29 -11.51
C GLU A 57 -1.02 -1.84 -10.55
N TRP A 58 -0.58 -2.48 -9.48
CA TRP A 58 -1.48 -3.03 -8.46
C TRP A 58 -2.34 -1.93 -7.82
N ALA A 59 -1.72 -0.82 -7.45
CA ALA A 59 -2.43 0.28 -6.79
C ALA A 59 -3.47 0.92 -7.71
N ALA A 60 -3.17 1.03 -9.01
CA ALA A 60 -4.13 1.56 -9.97
C ALA A 60 -5.36 0.65 -10.09
N LEU A 61 -5.13 -0.67 -10.10
CA LEU A 61 -6.22 -1.65 -10.17
C LEU A 61 -7.09 -1.66 -8.91
N HIS A 62 -6.50 -1.35 -7.75
CA HIS A 62 -7.16 -1.47 -6.46
C HIS A 62 -7.31 -0.15 -5.72
N LYS A 63 -7.37 0.95 -6.46
CA LYS A 63 -7.44 2.29 -5.85
C LYS A 63 -8.63 2.46 -4.93
N VAL A 64 -9.81 2.00 -5.35
CA VAL A 64 -11.03 2.11 -4.55
C VAL A 64 -10.89 1.32 -3.25
N GLU A 65 -10.34 0.12 -3.33
CA GLU A 65 -10.14 -0.71 -2.15
C GLU A 65 -9.12 -0.11 -1.19
N LEU A 66 -8.06 0.50 -1.73
CA LEU A 66 -7.06 1.20 -0.92
C LEU A 66 -7.66 2.40 -0.21
N GLU A 67 -8.49 3.18 -0.91
CA GLU A 67 -9.17 4.34 -0.32
C GLU A 67 -10.13 3.90 0.79
N GLU A 68 -10.84 2.81 0.58
CA GLU A 68 -11.75 2.28 1.59
C GLU A 68 -10.99 1.79 2.82
N ASP A 69 -9.86 1.10 2.63
CA ASP A 69 -9.03 0.67 3.76
C ASP A 69 -8.44 1.86 4.51
N TRP A 70 -8.08 2.93 3.80
CA TRP A 70 -7.61 4.15 4.44
C TRP A 70 -8.71 4.74 5.34
N ARG A 71 -9.96 4.78 4.84
CA ARG A 71 -11.09 5.23 5.64
C ARG A 71 -11.29 4.34 6.87
N ARG A 72 -11.20 3.01 6.69
CA ARG A 72 -11.34 2.06 7.80
C ARG A 72 -10.24 2.25 8.84
N ALA A 73 -9.02 2.47 8.39
CA ALA A 73 -7.90 2.69 9.30
C ALA A 73 -8.11 3.93 10.16
N GLY A 74 -8.62 5.00 9.57
CA GLY A 74 -8.94 6.23 10.31
C GLY A 74 -10.09 6.06 11.29
N ALA A 75 -11.04 5.18 10.97
CA ALA A 75 -12.19 4.87 11.83
C ALA A 75 -11.91 3.73 12.79
N ARG A 76 -10.71 3.17 12.78
CA ARG A 76 -10.29 2.01 13.58
C ARG A 76 -11.14 0.76 13.33
N GLU A 77 -11.60 0.61 12.10
CA GLU A 77 -12.31 -0.59 11.66
C GLU A 77 -11.32 -1.60 11.12
N VAL A 78 -11.73 -2.86 11.06
CA VAL A 78 -10.88 -3.92 10.53
C VAL A 78 -10.62 -3.66 9.04
N LEU A 79 -9.34 -3.69 8.65
CA LEU A 79 -8.94 -3.55 7.26
C LEU A 79 -9.28 -4.82 6.48
N ARG A 80 -9.61 -4.67 5.21
CA ARG A 80 -9.93 -5.80 4.34
C ARG A 80 -8.74 -6.16 3.46
N PRO A 81 -8.45 -7.45 3.32
CA PRO A 81 -7.42 -7.87 2.37
C PRO A 81 -7.78 -7.44 0.95
N ILE A 82 -6.78 -7.05 0.20
CA ILE A 82 -6.94 -6.65 -1.21
C ILE A 82 -6.31 -7.74 -2.07
N PRO A 83 -6.97 -8.16 -3.17
CA PRO A 83 -6.42 -9.21 -4.02
C PRO A 83 -5.01 -8.87 -4.51
N PRO A 84 -4.13 -9.86 -4.60
CA PRO A 84 -2.77 -9.63 -5.09
C PRO A 84 -2.75 -9.39 -6.59
N LEU A 85 -1.64 -8.85 -7.06
CA LEU A 85 -1.37 -8.75 -8.49
C LEU A 85 -1.04 -10.15 -9.02
N GLU A 86 -1.66 -10.52 -10.10
CA GLU A 86 -1.45 -11.84 -10.72
C GLU A 86 -0.55 -11.76 -11.94
#